data_336a630bee2925146d108eef79e7c155
#
_entry.id   336a630bee2925146d108eef79e7c155
#
_cell.length_a   1.000
_cell.length_b   1.000
_cell.length_c   1.000
_cell.angle_alpha   90.00
_cell.angle_beta   90.00
_cell.angle_gamma   90.00
#
_symmetry.space_group_name_H-M   'P 1'
#
loop_
_entity.id
_entity.type
_entity.pdbx_description
1 polymer ?
#
loop_
_entity_poly.entity_id
_entity_poly.type
_entity_poly.pdbx_seq_one_letter_code
_entity_poly.pdbx_strand_id
1 'polypeptide(L)'
;LHLAFAWLPGAFGLYALQGAIYAATGAFELGRAPVHALTVGYFGSMLVAMVTRVTQGHSGRPLEMGAVAWACFLGVQAVSVLRIAAELLPDSPAWMAVAAVGWLLAFLPWVLRSLGIYLSPRADGKPG
;
A
#
# COMPACT_ATOMS: atom_id res chain seq x y z
N LEU A 1 0.81 -9.13 -7.60
CA LEU A 1 2.13 -8.53 -7.81
C LEU A 1 2.14 -7.51 -8.96
N HIS A 2 1.58 -7.81 -10.13
CA HIS A 2 1.60 -6.91 -11.29
C HIS A 2 0.99 -5.53 -11.00
N LEU A 3 -0.15 -5.50 -10.28
CA LEU A 3 -0.78 -4.23 -9.88
C LEU A 3 0.10 -3.43 -8.91
N ALA A 4 0.79 -4.11 -7.97
CA ALA A 4 1.75 -3.45 -7.11
C ALA A 4 2.93 -2.87 -7.90
N PHE A 5 3.45 -3.63 -8.87
CA PHE A 5 4.53 -3.17 -9.75
C PHE A 5 4.12 -1.99 -10.65
N ALA A 6 2.85 -1.90 -11.05
CA ALA A 6 2.36 -0.79 -11.88
C ALA A 6 2.49 0.58 -11.20
N TRP A 7 2.52 0.62 -9.85
CA TRP A 7 2.78 1.85 -9.12
C TRP A 7 4.18 2.40 -9.32
N LEU A 8 5.18 1.55 -9.58
CA LEU A 8 6.58 1.98 -9.72
C LEU A 8 6.78 2.91 -10.92
N PRO A 9 6.43 2.52 -12.16
CA PRO A 9 6.49 3.44 -13.30
C PRO A 9 5.55 4.63 -13.13
N GLY A 10 4.38 4.46 -12.47
CA GLY A 10 3.47 5.56 -12.15
C GLY A 10 4.12 6.60 -11.23
N ALA A 11 4.79 6.15 -10.17
CA ALA A 11 5.52 7.04 -9.26
C ALA A 11 6.65 7.80 -9.98
N PHE A 12 7.46 7.12 -10.78
CA PHE A 12 8.51 7.78 -11.56
C PHE A 12 7.95 8.73 -12.61
N GLY A 13 6.82 8.40 -13.23
CA GLY A 13 6.09 9.30 -14.12
C GLY A 13 5.65 10.58 -13.41
N LEU A 14 5.11 10.47 -12.20
CA LEU A 14 4.74 11.63 -11.39
C LEU A 14 5.97 12.45 -10.97
N TYR A 15 7.10 11.83 -10.64
CA TYR A 15 8.35 12.56 -10.36
C TYR A 15 8.85 13.32 -11.61
N ALA A 16 8.83 12.67 -12.78
CA ALA A 16 9.24 13.30 -14.03
C ALA A 16 8.32 14.48 -14.38
N LEU A 17 7.01 14.31 -14.21
CA LEU A 17 6.02 15.37 -14.42
C LEU A 17 6.24 16.54 -13.46
N GLN A 18 6.45 16.25 -12.17
CA GLN A 18 6.75 17.28 -11.17
C GLN A 18 8.03 18.05 -11.51
N GLY A 19 9.07 17.34 -11.95
CA GLY A 19 10.33 17.96 -12.39
C GLY A 19 10.13 18.88 -13.59
N ALA A 20 9.33 18.47 -14.58
CA ALA A 20 8.99 19.28 -15.75
C ALA A 20 8.18 20.53 -15.36
N ILE A 21 7.17 20.38 -14.49
CA ILE A 21 6.38 21.51 -13.96
C ILE A 21 7.30 22.48 -13.19
N TYR A 22 8.16 21.97 -12.32
CA TYR A 22 9.10 22.79 -11.57
C TYR A 22 10.05 23.58 -12.48
N ALA A 23 10.57 22.94 -13.53
CA ALA A 23 11.43 23.60 -14.50
C ALA A 23 10.72 24.73 -15.25
N ALA A 24 9.41 24.59 -15.48
CA ALA A 24 8.60 25.59 -16.18
C ALA A 24 8.07 26.71 -15.28
N THR A 25 7.73 26.40 -14.02
CA THR A 25 6.99 27.32 -13.13
C THR A 25 7.75 27.72 -11.87
N GLY A 26 8.79 26.98 -11.48
CA GLY A 26 9.50 27.12 -10.21
C GLY A 26 8.72 26.59 -9.00
N ALA A 27 7.59 25.88 -9.20
CA ALA A 27 6.71 25.41 -8.14
C ALA A 27 6.55 23.88 -8.14
N PHE A 28 6.38 23.29 -6.94
CA PHE A 28 6.08 21.85 -6.76
C PHE A 28 4.56 21.63 -6.67
N GLU A 29 3.87 21.76 -7.81
CA GLU A 29 2.40 21.72 -7.89
C GLU A 29 1.81 20.36 -7.48
N LEU A 30 2.53 19.26 -7.67
CA LEU A 30 2.06 17.93 -7.28
C LEU A 30 2.36 17.60 -5.79
N GLY A 31 2.96 18.52 -5.04
CA GLY A 31 3.28 18.30 -3.64
C GLY A 31 4.00 16.98 -3.38
N ARG A 32 3.45 16.17 -2.49
CA ARG A 32 3.97 14.84 -2.12
C ARG A 32 3.34 13.68 -2.90
N ALA A 33 2.53 13.93 -3.93
CA ALA A 33 1.87 12.89 -4.72
C ALA A 33 2.85 11.83 -5.25
N PRO A 34 4.03 12.17 -5.86
CA PRO A 34 4.98 11.18 -6.34
C PRO A 34 5.51 10.27 -5.23
N VAL A 35 5.84 10.83 -4.05
CA VAL A 35 6.36 10.04 -2.93
C VAL A 35 5.30 9.10 -2.36
N HIS A 36 4.03 9.50 -2.36
CA HIS A 36 2.94 8.63 -1.89
C HIS A 36 2.62 7.52 -2.89
N ALA A 37 2.73 7.78 -4.19
CA ALA A 37 2.64 6.73 -5.20
C ALA A 37 3.72 5.65 -4.99
N LEU A 38 4.94 6.06 -4.68
CA LEU A 38 6.05 5.15 -4.42
C LEU A 38 5.88 4.41 -3.07
N THR A 39 5.59 5.14 -1.98
CA THR A 39 5.61 4.57 -0.62
C THR A 39 4.32 3.81 -0.29
N VAL A 40 3.16 4.42 -0.48
CA VAL A 40 1.88 3.79 -0.17
C VAL A 40 1.46 2.86 -1.32
N GLY A 41 1.53 3.35 -2.55
CA GLY A 41 1.17 2.57 -3.74
C GLY A 41 2.08 1.36 -3.95
N TYR A 42 3.34 1.60 -4.26
CA TYR A 42 4.27 0.50 -4.58
C TYR A 42 4.69 -0.29 -3.34
N PHE A 43 5.36 0.33 -2.37
CA PHE A 43 5.89 -0.41 -1.22
C PHE A 43 4.77 -0.98 -0.35
N GLY A 44 3.68 -0.25 -0.11
CA GLY A 44 2.54 -0.75 0.66
C GLY A 44 1.90 -1.98 0.02
N SER A 45 1.68 -1.95 -1.29
CA SER A 45 1.12 -3.09 -2.05
C SER A 45 2.05 -4.29 -2.07
N MET A 46 3.36 -4.06 -2.28
CA MET A 46 4.38 -5.12 -2.25
C MET A 46 4.48 -5.74 -0.86
N LEU A 47 4.44 -4.93 0.20
CA LEU A 47 4.45 -5.41 1.58
C LEU A 47 3.30 -6.39 1.82
N VAL A 48 2.05 -6.00 1.52
CA VAL A 48 0.89 -6.87 1.73
C VAL A 48 1.02 -8.16 0.94
N ALA A 49 1.38 -8.08 -0.34
CA ALA A 49 1.48 -9.26 -1.21
C ALA A 49 2.60 -10.21 -0.77
N MET A 50 3.80 -9.70 -0.50
CA MET A 50 4.96 -10.51 -0.17
C MET A 50 4.89 -11.07 1.26
N VAL A 51 4.51 -10.24 2.25
CA VAL A 51 4.38 -10.70 3.64
C VAL A 51 3.26 -11.73 3.76
N THR A 52 2.13 -11.55 3.08
CA THR A 52 1.07 -12.58 3.06
C THR A 52 1.61 -13.91 2.54
N ARG A 53 2.34 -13.89 1.41
CA ARG A 53 2.92 -15.11 0.82
C ARG A 53 3.95 -15.77 1.75
N VAL A 54 4.85 -14.99 2.33
CA VAL A 54 5.89 -15.49 3.24
C VAL A 54 5.25 -16.06 4.53
N THR A 55 4.29 -15.34 5.11
CA THR A 55 3.55 -15.79 6.31
C THR A 55 2.86 -17.13 6.07
N GLN A 56 2.20 -17.31 4.94
CA GLN A 56 1.53 -18.56 4.60
C GLN A 56 2.53 -19.70 4.40
N GLY A 57 3.61 -19.46 3.64
CA GLY A 57 4.64 -20.48 3.40
C GLY A 57 5.31 -20.95 4.70
N HIS A 58 5.72 -20.03 5.55
CA HIS A 58 6.36 -20.37 6.83
C HIS A 58 5.40 -21.02 7.85
N SER A 59 4.11 -20.71 7.76
CA SER A 59 3.10 -21.29 8.66
C SER A 59 2.50 -22.60 8.17
N GLY A 60 2.96 -23.15 7.05
CA GLY A 60 2.45 -24.40 6.47
C GLY A 60 1.02 -24.28 5.90
N ARG A 61 0.56 -23.06 5.59
CA ARG A 61 -0.75 -22.80 5.01
C ARG A 61 -0.67 -22.73 3.48
N PRO A 62 -1.78 -22.97 2.76
CA PRO A 62 -1.83 -22.79 1.30
C PRO A 62 -1.37 -21.39 0.89
N LEU A 63 -0.60 -21.29 -0.21
CA LEU A 63 -0.10 -20.03 -0.76
C LEU A 63 -1.19 -19.27 -1.54
N GLU A 64 -2.32 -19.03 -0.90
CA GLU A 64 -3.49 -18.37 -1.47
C GLU A 64 -3.71 -17.03 -0.81
N MET A 65 -4.09 -16.03 -1.61
CA MET A 65 -4.44 -14.72 -1.09
C MET A 65 -5.90 -14.74 -0.61
N GLY A 66 -6.10 -15.01 0.69
CA GLY A 66 -7.44 -15.06 1.29
C GLY A 66 -8.13 -13.68 1.32
N ALA A 67 -9.43 -13.68 1.65
CA ALA A 67 -10.29 -12.49 1.59
C ALA A 67 -9.74 -11.29 2.39
N VAL A 68 -9.19 -11.51 3.59
CA VAL A 68 -8.61 -10.43 4.42
C VAL A 68 -7.39 -9.80 3.75
N ALA A 69 -6.51 -10.61 3.14
CA ALA A 69 -5.36 -10.10 2.42
C ALA A 69 -5.77 -9.36 1.14
N TRP A 70 -6.78 -9.84 0.43
CA TRP A 70 -7.36 -9.13 -0.72
C TRP A 70 -8.00 -7.81 -0.31
N ALA A 71 -8.79 -7.79 0.77
CA ALA A 71 -9.40 -6.55 1.28
C ALA A 71 -8.34 -5.52 1.65
N CYS A 72 -7.28 -5.93 2.36
CA CYS A 72 -6.15 -5.06 2.67
C CYS A 72 -5.47 -4.55 1.38
N PHE A 73 -5.16 -5.44 0.44
CA PHE A 73 -4.48 -5.08 -0.81
C PHE A 73 -5.27 -4.06 -1.62
N LEU A 74 -6.59 -4.29 -1.79
CA LEU A 74 -7.47 -3.34 -2.50
C LEU A 74 -7.67 -2.05 -1.73
N GLY A 75 -7.77 -2.12 -0.40
CA GLY A 75 -7.81 -0.95 0.47
C GLY A 75 -6.57 -0.06 0.31
N VAL A 76 -5.38 -0.67 0.24
CA VAL A 76 -4.12 0.06 -0.04
C VAL A 76 -4.17 0.74 -1.41
N GLN A 77 -4.73 0.11 -2.45
CA GLN A 77 -4.88 0.76 -3.76
C GLN A 77 -5.77 2.02 -3.65
N ALA A 78 -6.94 1.89 -3.00
CA ALA A 78 -7.87 3.01 -2.83
C ALA A 78 -7.25 4.15 -2.00
N VAL A 79 -6.56 3.82 -0.92
CA VAL A 79 -5.88 4.80 -0.06
C VAL A 79 -4.74 5.48 -0.80
N SER A 80 -3.99 4.77 -1.64
CA SER A 80 -2.91 5.34 -2.45
C SER A 80 -3.44 6.41 -3.41
N VAL A 81 -4.53 6.10 -4.13
CA VAL A 81 -5.19 7.06 -5.02
C VAL A 81 -5.71 8.26 -4.22
N LEU A 82 -6.40 8.01 -3.11
CA LEU A 82 -6.93 9.06 -2.25
C LEU A 82 -5.83 9.97 -1.71
N ARG A 83 -4.71 9.38 -1.28
CA ARG A 83 -3.58 10.14 -0.73
C ARG A 83 -2.88 11.01 -1.77
N ILE A 84 -2.79 10.53 -3.01
CA ILE A 84 -2.29 11.32 -4.15
C ILE A 84 -3.27 12.46 -4.45
N ALA A 85 -4.57 12.15 -4.54
CA ALA A 85 -5.61 13.14 -4.81
C ALA A 85 -5.67 14.22 -3.72
N ALA A 86 -5.45 13.86 -2.46
CA ALA A 86 -5.45 14.80 -1.33
C ALA A 86 -4.39 15.91 -1.44
N GLU A 87 -3.31 15.72 -2.21
CA GLU A 87 -2.34 16.79 -2.47
C GLU A 87 -2.88 17.85 -3.45
N LEU A 88 -3.86 17.48 -4.27
CA LEU A 88 -4.40 18.30 -5.36
C LEU A 88 -5.78 18.89 -5.04
N LEU A 89 -6.45 18.36 -4.00
CA LEU A 89 -7.80 18.79 -3.63
C LEU A 89 -7.77 19.99 -2.67
N PRO A 90 -8.78 20.88 -2.74
CA PRO A 90 -9.01 21.86 -1.68
C PRO A 90 -9.28 21.14 -0.35
N ASP A 91 -8.96 21.80 0.78
CA ASP A 91 -9.07 21.21 2.12
C ASP A 91 -8.20 19.93 2.29
N SER A 92 -6.99 19.98 1.77
CA SER A 92 -5.99 18.90 1.82
C SER A 92 -5.83 18.25 3.20
N PRO A 93 -5.82 18.96 4.36
CA PRO A 93 -5.69 18.33 5.68
C PRO A 93 -6.83 17.35 6.00
N ALA A 94 -8.08 17.66 5.65
CA ALA A 94 -9.22 16.75 5.88
C ALA A 94 -9.10 15.49 5.03
N TRP A 95 -8.74 15.63 3.75
CA TRP A 95 -8.52 14.49 2.87
C TRP A 95 -7.32 13.62 3.29
N MET A 96 -6.26 14.24 3.82
CA MET A 96 -5.14 13.52 4.42
C MET A 96 -5.57 12.70 5.63
N ALA A 97 -6.41 13.26 6.51
CA ALA A 97 -6.96 12.54 7.65
C ALA A 97 -7.82 11.35 7.23
N VAL A 98 -8.69 11.53 6.22
CA VAL A 98 -9.49 10.44 5.65
C VAL A 98 -8.59 9.33 5.08
N ALA A 99 -7.54 9.68 4.36
CA ALA A 99 -6.58 8.72 3.83
C ALA A 99 -5.84 7.97 4.96
N ALA A 100 -5.46 8.65 6.04
CA ALA A 100 -4.79 8.03 7.18
C ALA A 100 -5.70 7.02 7.91
N VAL A 101 -6.96 7.39 8.15
CA VAL A 101 -7.97 6.48 8.72
C VAL A 101 -8.22 5.30 7.78
N GLY A 102 -8.37 5.56 6.49
CA GLY A 102 -8.55 4.49 5.49
C GLY A 102 -7.37 3.51 5.47
N TRP A 103 -6.15 4.02 5.59
CA TRP A 103 -4.94 3.19 5.70
C TRP A 103 -4.98 2.29 6.93
N LEU A 104 -5.31 2.85 8.10
CA LEU A 104 -5.44 2.08 9.34
C LEU A 104 -6.50 0.98 9.21
N LEU A 105 -7.68 1.32 8.68
CA LEU A 105 -8.77 0.37 8.49
C LEU A 105 -8.43 -0.74 7.49
N ALA A 106 -7.66 -0.43 6.45
CA ALA A 106 -7.20 -1.43 5.48
C ALA A 106 -6.19 -2.40 6.09
N PHE A 107 -5.21 -1.90 6.86
CA PHE A 107 -4.14 -2.73 7.41
C PHE A 107 -4.53 -3.50 8.69
N LEU A 108 -5.34 -2.92 9.56
CA LEU A 108 -5.61 -3.49 10.88
C LEU A 108 -6.12 -4.94 10.83
N PRO A 109 -7.14 -5.32 10.04
CA PRO A 109 -7.61 -6.70 9.97
C PRO A 109 -6.53 -7.67 9.49
N TRP A 110 -5.70 -7.23 8.53
CA TRP A 110 -4.61 -8.03 7.98
C TRP A 110 -3.46 -8.22 8.98
N VAL A 111 -3.11 -7.17 9.73
CA VAL A 111 -2.10 -7.25 10.79
C VAL A 111 -2.56 -8.19 11.90
N LEU A 112 -3.81 -8.05 12.38
CA LEU A 112 -4.36 -8.91 13.44
C LEU A 112 -4.41 -10.38 13.00
N ARG A 113 -4.82 -10.64 11.75
CA ARG A 113 -4.79 -12.00 11.18
C ARG A 113 -3.37 -12.55 11.11
N SER A 114 -2.42 -11.77 10.63
CA SER A 114 -1.02 -12.18 10.49
C SER A 114 -0.41 -12.45 11.87
N LEU A 115 -0.67 -11.60 12.85
CA LEU A 115 -0.26 -11.81 14.24
C LEU A 115 -0.81 -13.12 14.81
N GLY A 116 -2.10 -13.39 14.61
CA GLY A 116 -2.72 -14.66 15.00
C GLY A 116 -2.04 -15.88 14.36
N ILE A 117 -1.61 -15.76 13.10
CA ILE A 117 -0.86 -16.83 12.43
C ILE A 117 0.51 -17.04 13.07
N TYR A 118 1.25 -15.96 13.35
CA TYR A 118 2.59 -16.04 13.95
C TYR A 118 2.58 -16.58 15.40
N LEU A 119 1.50 -16.35 16.14
CA LEU A 119 1.33 -16.84 17.51
C LEU A 119 0.73 -18.26 17.56
N SER A 120 0.41 -18.85 16.40
CA SER A 120 -0.18 -20.20 16.32
C SER A 120 0.87 -21.22 15.86
N PRO A 121 0.77 -22.50 16.29
CA PRO A 121 1.59 -23.57 15.72
C PRO A 121 1.41 -23.66 14.21
N ARG A 122 2.42 -24.23 13.54
CA ARG A 122 2.34 -24.50 12.09
C ARG A 122 1.16 -25.40 11.74
N ALA A 123 0.47 -25.06 10.66
CA ALA A 123 -0.72 -25.82 10.22
C ALA A 123 -0.38 -27.23 9.71
N ASP A 124 0.87 -27.47 9.28
CA ASP A 124 1.37 -28.77 8.78
C ASP A 124 1.99 -29.66 9.87
N GLY A 125 1.95 -29.23 11.14
CA GLY A 125 2.47 -30.00 12.28
C GLY A 125 4.01 -30.12 12.34
N LYS A 126 4.75 -29.47 11.44
CA LYS A 126 6.21 -29.48 11.47
C LYS A 126 6.74 -28.51 12.53
N PRO A 127 7.96 -28.74 13.07
CA PRO A 127 8.60 -27.76 13.95
C PRO A 127 8.81 -26.44 13.20
N GLY A 128 8.60 -25.32 13.90
CA GLY A 128 8.77 -23.95 13.40
C GLY A 128 10.22 -23.54 13.32
#